data_f3f1998a29e08c66c5d37c626804ee23
#
_entry.id   f3f1998a29e08c66c5d37c626804ee23
#
_cell.length_a   1.000
_cell.length_b   1.000
_cell.length_c   1.000
_cell.angle_alpha   90.00
_cell.angle_beta   90.00
_cell.angle_gamma   90.00
#
_symmetry.space_group_name_H-M   'P 1'
#
loop_
_entity.id
_entity.type
_entity.pdbx_description
1 polymer ?
#
loop_
_entity_poly.entity_id
_entity_poly.type
_entity_poly.pdbx_seq_one_letter_code
_entity_poly.pdbx_strand_id
1 'polypeptide(L)'
;MKRLLSLLMMAIMFAMQLSAQTTVVVGDTTSTTTSPNLPMYMYYENSFTESLYPASSLQPGLITSISYYVSSDPYSNGTMKIYMKEVDNSTLSSFIVGNDFTEVYSGPANWSVGTNTFELTTPFTYTGAGNLLIAVIRDGNDLVTLKDKEYEH
;
A
#
# COMPACT_ATOMS: atom_id res chain seq x y z
N MET A 1 -48.09 -4.08 18.32
CA MET A 1 -47.73 -3.16 17.26
C MET A 1 -46.58 -2.20 17.61
N LYS A 2 -46.64 -1.43 18.72
CA LYS A 2 -45.54 -0.48 19.09
C LYS A 2 -44.15 -1.12 19.27
N ARG A 3 -44.08 -2.34 19.82
CA ARG A 3 -42.80 -3.07 20.01
C ARG A 3 -42.19 -3.60 18.73
N LEU A 4 -43.03 -3.94 17.74
CA LEU A 4 -42.56 -4.40 16.43
C LEU A 4 -42.00 -3.24 15.60
N LEU A 5 -42.60 -2.06 15.70
CA LEU A 5 -42.17 -0.84 15.05
C LEU A 5 -40.81 -0.35 15.61
N SER A 6 -40.61 -0.49 16.92
CA SER A 6 -39.34 -0.15 17.59
C SER A 6 -38.20 -1.07 17.19
N LEU A 7 -38.46 -2.38 17.05
CA LEU A 7 -37.47 -3.35 16.55
C LEU A 7 -37.11 -3.11 15.09
N LEU A 8 -38.07 -2.73 14.26
CA LEU A 8 -37.85 -2.42 12.85
C LEU A 8 -37.01 -1.14 12.69
N MET A 9 -37.27 -0.09 13.48
CA MET A 9 -36.46 1.14 13.49
C MET A 9 -35.02 0.87 13.96
N MET A 10 -34.82 0.00 14.96
CA MET A 10 -33.50 -0.35 15.45
C MET A 10 -32.71 -1.15 14.41
N ALA A 11 -33.34 -2.04 13.63
CA ALA A 11 -32.74 -2.78 12.54
C ALA A 11 -32.33 -1.85 11.37
N ILE A 12 -33.13 -0.82 11.07
CA ILE A 12 -32.83 0.17 10.02
C ILE A 12 -31.64 1.07 10.42
N MET A 13 -31.53 1.45 11.69
CA MET A 13 -30.35 2.22 12.17
C MET A 13 -29.06 1.40 12.14
N PHE A 14 -29.10 0.08 12.29
CA PHE A 14 -27.91 -0.77 12.18
C PHE A 14 -27.47 -0.98 10.72
N ALA A 15 -28.36 -0.86 9.75
CA ALA A 15 -28.06 -1.05 8.34
C ALA A 15 -27.39 0.17 7.66
N MET A 16 -27.26 1.31 8.34
CA MET A 16 -26.72 2.54 7.76
C MET A 16 -25.23 2.82 8.07
N GLN A 17 -24.52 1.83 8.58
CA GLN A 17 -23.06 1.91 8.68
C GLN A 17 -22.39 1.48 7.37
N LEU A 18 -22.83 2.03 6.24
CA LEU A 18 -22.05 1.96 5.01
C LEU A 18 -20.88 2.93 5.18
N SER A 19 -19.74 2.39 5.60
CA SER A 19 -18.50 3.16 5.61
C SER A 19 -18.18 3.49 4.14
N ALA A 20 -18.32 4.74 3.78
CA ALA A 20 -17.94 5.18 2.43
C ALA A 20 -16.43 4.98 2.29
N GLN A 21 -16.03 4.14 1.36
CA GLN A 21 -14.62 4.00 1.00
C GLN A 21 -14.16 5.30 0.36
N THR A 22 -13.14 5.93 0.94
CA THR A 22 -12.54 7.16 0.41
C THR A 22 -11.26 6.79 -0.32
N THR A 23 -11.12 7.24 -1.57
CA THR A 23 -9.88 7.13 -2.31
C THR A 23 -9.04 8.38 -2.07
N VAL A 24 -7.82 8.20 -1.60
CA VAL A 24 -6.82 9.27 -1.48
C VAL A 24 -5.82 9.10 -2.60
N VAL A 25 -5.65 10.15 -3.41
CA VAL A 25 -4.66 10.18 -4.50
C VAL A 25 -3.46 10.98 -4.02
N VAL A 26 -2.28 10.39 -4.06
CA VAL A 26 -1.03 11.06 -3.71
C VAL A 26 -0.16 11.14 -4.95
N GLY A 27 0.24 12.37 -5.30
CA GLY A 27 1.02 12.66 -6.49
C GLY A 27 0.20 13.34 -7.57
N ASP A 28 0.86 13.63 -8.69
CA ASP A 28 0.24 14.26 -9.85
C ASP A 28 -0.10 13.20 -10.90
N THR A 29 -1.38 12.87 -11.02
CA THR A 29 -1.89 11.89 -11.99
C THR A 29 -1.84 12.40 -13.44
N THR A 30 -1.54 13.69 -13.65
CA THR A 30 -1.37 14.31 -14.98
C THR A 30 0.08 14.38 -15.40
N SER A 31 1.01 14.07 -14.49
CA SER A 31 2.45 14.10 -14.78
C SER A 31 2.81 13.05 -15.84
N THR A 32 3.59 13.48 -16.81
CA THR A 32 4.20 12.58 -17.80
C THR A 32 5.53 12.00 -17.31
N THR A 33 6.02 12.46 -16.15
CA THR A 33 7.25 11.96 -15.54
C THR A 33 6.91 10.70 -14.73
N THR A 34 7.46 9.58 -15.16
CA THR A 34 7.29 8.29 -14.49
C THR A 34 8.63 7.80 -13.96
N SER A 35 8.59 7.03 -12.87
CA SER A 35 9.77 6.32 -12.37
C SER A 35 9.76 4.89 -12.89
N PRO A 36 10.79 4.43 -13.58
CA PRO A 36 10.87 3.04 -14.02
C PRO A 36 11.11 2.07 -12.86
N ASN A 37 11.44 2.60 -11.67
CA ASN A 37 11.89 1.81 -10.53
C ASN A 37 10.80 1.66 -9.44
N LEU A 38 9.65 2.35 -9.56
CA LEU A 38 8.58 2.33 -8.57
C LEU A 38 7.28 1.80 -9.17
N PRO A 39 6.49 1.04 -8.40
CA PRO A 39 6.73 0.56 -7.03
C PRO A 39 7.73 -0.58 -6.96
N MET A 40 8.11 -1.18 -8.08
CA MET A 40 9.15 -2.21 -8.16
C MET A 40 9.89 -2.10 -9.49
N TYR A 41 11.18 -2.40 -9.47
CA TYR A 41 12.00 -2.36 -10.70
C TYR A 41 11.81 -3.65 -11.49
N MET A 42 11.04 -3.56 -12.57
CA MET A 42 10.60 -4.75 -13.33
C MET A 42 11.68 -5.37 -14.21
N TYR A 43 12.78 -4.66 -14.45
CA TYR A 43 13.89 -5.16 -15.27
C TYR A 43 14.66 -6.30 -14.59
N TYR A 44 14.78 -6.27 -13.25
CA TYR A 44 15.47 -7.31 -12.49
C TYR A 44 14.48 -8.30 -11.88
N GLU A 45 14.92 -9.54 -11.69
CA GLU A 45 14.12 -10.58 -11.04
C GLU A 45 13.83 -10.25 -9.58
N ASN A 46 14.77 -9.59 -8.91
CA ASN A 46 14.63 -9.15 -7.53
C ASN A 46 14.76 -7.64 -7.43
N SER A 47 13.83 -7.01 -6.74
CA SER A 47 13.93 -5.60 -6.40
C SER A 47 13.34 -5.32 -5.02
N PHE A 48 13.89 -4.31 -4.38
CA PHE A 48 13.37 -3.74 -3.13
C PHE A 48 13.27 -2.23 -3.31
N THR A 49 12.10 -1.70 -3.03
CA THR A 49 11.84 -0.25 -3.11
C THR A 49 11.10 0.21 -1.88
N GLU A 50 11.32 1.46 -1.52
CA GLU A 50 10.57 2.15 -0.47
C GLU A 50 10.05 3.49 -0.98
N SER A 51 8.84 3.81 -0.56
CA SER A 51 8.19 5.09 -0.83
C SER A 51 7.63 5.65 0.46
N LEU A 52 7.99 6.91 0.75
CA LEU A 52 7.54 7.62 1.94
C LEU A 52 6.46 8.63 1.55
N TYR A 53 5.30 8.49 2.17
CA TYR A 53 4.14 9.35 1.96
C TYR A 53 3.94 10.23 3.19
N PRO A 54 4.02 11.56 3.04
CA PRO A 54 3.88 12.46 4.19
C PRO A 54 2.47 12.40 4.77
N ALA A 55 2.37 12.45 6.09
CA ALA A 55 1.09 12.44 6.82
C ALA A 55 0.15 13.56 6.36
N SER A 56 0.70 14.70 5.94
CA SER A 56 -0.08 15.83 5.42
C SER A 56 -0.84 15.52 4.12
N SER A 57 -0.45 14.47 3.39
CA SER A 57 -1.07 14.04 2.13
C SER A 57 -2.05 12.88 2.32
N LEU A 58 -2.21 12.41 3.54
CA LEU A 58 -3.02 11.24 3.88
C LEU A 58 -4.11 11.58 4.87
N GLN A 59 -5.07 10.67 5.01
CA GLN A 59 -6.10 10.72 6.05
C GLN A 59 -6.00 9.46 6.90
N PRO A 60 -6.11 9.57 8.24
CA PRO A 60 -6.22 8.39 9.11
C PRO A 60 -7.39 7.50 8.70
N GLY A 61 -7.18 6.20 8.74
CA GLY A 61 -8.22 5.24 8.38
C GLY A 61 -7.68 3.85 8.07
N LEU A 62 -8.58 2.97 7.65
CA LEU A 62 -8.25 1.62 7.25
C LEU A 62 -7.92 1.60 5.75
N ILE A 63 -6.69 1.28 5.42
CA ILE A 63 -6.25 1.09 4.03
C ILE A 63 -6.58 -0.36 3.64
N THR A 64 -7.40 -0.53 2.61
CA THR A 64 -7.85 -1.84 2.12
C THR A 64 -7.32 -2.19 0.74
N SER A 65 -6.87 -1.19 -0.01
CA SER A 65 -6.26 -1.38 -1.33
C SER A 65 -5.23 -0.30 -1.63
N ILE A 66 -4.33 -0.61 -2.55
CA ILE A 66 -3.35 0.33 -3.09
C ILE A 66 -3.36 0.24 -4.61
N SER A 67 -3.23 1.37 -5.28
CA SER A 67 -3.22 1.42 -6.74
C SER A 67 -1.99 2.16 -7.25
N TYR A 68 -1.47 1.67 -8.38
CA TYR A 68 -0.38 2.30 -9.11
C TYR A 68 -0.77 2.50 -10.56
N TYR A 69 -0.35 3.60 -11.15
CA TYR A 69 -0.56 3.88 -12.56
C TYR A 69 0.67 3.51 -13.39
N VAL A 70 0.47 2.69 -14.40
CA VAL A 70 1.51 2.25 -15.35
C VAL A 70 1.28 2.95 -16.68
N SER A 71 2.27 3.74 -17.14
CA SER A 71 2.16 4.56 -18.35
C SER A 71 2.53 3.82 -19.63
N SER A 72 3.31 2.75 -19.55
CA SER A 72 3.76 1.96 -20.70
C SER A 72 3.81 0.49 -20.33
N ASP A 73 3.91 -0.39 -21.33
CA ASP A 73 3.94 -1.83 -21.12
C ASP A 73 5.02 -2.23 -20.12
N PRO A 74 4.67 -2.99 -19.07
CA PRO A 74 5.62 -3.50 -18.12
C PRO A 74 6.45 -4.65 -18.73
N TYR A 75 7.73 -4.72 -18.37
CA TYR A 75 8.64 -5.75 -18.89
C TYR A 75 8.26 -7.16 -18.47
N SER A 76 7.72 -7.33 -17.29
CA SER A 76 7.32 -8.65 -16.81
C SER A 76 6.33 -8.54 -15.66
N ASN A 77 5.57 -9.61 -15.50
CA ASN A 77 4.80 -9.89 -14.30
C ASN A 77 5.62 -10.81 -13.39
N GLY A 78 5.23 -10.93 -12.15
CA GLY A 78 5.91 -11.77 -11.16
C GLY A 78 5.11 -11.85 -9.89
N THR A 79 5.76 -12.15 -8.80
CA THR A 79 5.18 -12.04 -7.46
C THR A 79 5.75 -10.84 -6.73
N MET A 80 4.97 -10.26 -5.84
CA MET A 80 5.44 -9.19 -4.98
C MET A 80 4.84 -9.31 -3.58
N LYS A 81 5.55 -8.72 -2.64
CA LYS A 81 5.06 -8.46 -1.29
C LYS A 81 5.05 -6.96 -1.05
N ILE A 82 4.01 -6.48 -0.39
CA ILE A 82 3.89 -5.08 0.04
C ILE A 82 3.85 -5.07 1.55
N TYR A 83 4.64 -4.19 2.13
CA TYR A 83 4.72 -3.95 3.56
C TYR A 83 4.42 -2.50 3.87
N MET A 84 3.76 -2.26 4.98
CA MET A 84 3.44 -0.90 5.45
C MET A 84 3.89 -0.70 6.89
N LYS A 85 4.26 0.55 7.19
CA LYS A 85 4.65 1.00 8.53
C LYS A 85 4.45 2.50 8.65
N GLU A 86 4.06 2.98 9.83
CA GLU A 86 4.15 4.41 10.16
C GLU A 86 5.55 4.71 10.71
N VAL A 87 6.16 5.82 10.26
CA VAL A 87 7.51 6.23 10.63
C VAL A 87 7.57 7.73 10.89
N ASP A 88 8.49 8.14 11.77
CA ASP A 88 8.74 9.56 12.05
C ASP A 88 9.68 10.24 11.04
N ASN A 89 10.31 9.42 10.19
CA ASN A 89 11.24 9.91 9.17
C ASN A 89 10.52 10.85 8.18
N SER A 90 11.11 12.01 7.91
CA SER A 90 10.64 12.96 6.91
C SER A 90 11.28 12.75 5.54
N THR A 91 12.37 12.00 5.47
CA THR A 91 13.13 11.66 4.25
C THR A 91 13.68 10.25 4.35
N LEU A 92 13.92 9.61 3.21
CA LEU A 92 14.62 8.34 3.12
C LEU A 92 16.07 8.62 2.70
N SER A 93 17.00 8.55 3.65
CA SER A 93 18.45 8.62 3.40
C SER A 93 19.09 7.24 3.24
N SER A 94 18.41 6.21 3.71
CA SER A 94 18.75 4.79 3.59
C SER A 94 17.48 3.97 3.70
N PHE A 95 17.53 2.71 3.29
CA PHE A 95 16.41 1.79 3.48
C PHE A 95 16.12 1.56 4.97
N ILE A 96 14.83 1.51 5.28
CA ILE A 96 14.33 1.18 6.62
C ILE A 96 13.91 -0.29 6.59
N VAL A 97 14.63 -1.13 7.30
CA VAL A 97 14.36 -2.57 7.37
C VAL A 97 14.11 -3.00 8.82
N GLY A 98 13.30 -4.01 9.04
CA GLY A 98 13.01 -4.51 10.39
C GLY A 98 11.82 -5.44 10.45
N ASN A 99 11.48 -5.88 11.67
CA ASN A 99 10.42 -6.86 11.92
C ASN A 99 9.07 -6.22 12.28
N ASP A 100 9.00 -4.89 12.30
CA ASP A 100 7.84 -4.11 12.73
C ASP A 100 7.01 -3.58 11.56
N PHE A 101 7.28 -4.05 10.35
CA PHE A 101 6.41 -3.85 9.21
C PHE A 101 5.23 -4.83 9.22
N THR A 102 4.11 -4.36 8.74
CA THR A 102 2.94 -5.21 8.46
C THR A 102 2.99 -5.65 7.00
N GLU A 103 3.06 -6.97 6.73
CA GLU A 103 2.84 -7.49 5.39
C GLU A 103 1.35 -7.35 5.07
N VAL A 104 1.05 -6.54 4.06
CA VAL A 104 -0.33 -6.21 3.68
C VAL A 104 -0.77 -6.91 2.40
N TYR A 105 0.19 -7.33 1.58
CA TYR A 105 -0.06 -8.05 0.34
C TYR A 105 1.08 -9.04 0.05
N SER A 106 0.72 -10.22 -0.40
CA SER A 106 1.65 -11.21 -0.95
C SER A 106 0.94 -11.95 -2.08
N GLY A 107 1.45 -11.81 -3.30
CA GLY A 107 0.78 -12.42 -4.43
C GLY A 107 1.31 -11.98 -5.79
N PRO A 108 0.58 -12.29 -6.87
CA PRO A 108 1.00 -11.95 -8.21
C PRO A 108 1.01 -10.44 -8.43
N ALA A 109 2.03 -9.97 -9.15
CA ALA A 109 2.18 -8.60 -9.62
C ALA A 109 1.83 -8.54 -11.11
N ASN A 110 0.55 -8.71 -11.44
CA ASN A 110 0.08 -8.67 -12.82
C ASN A 110 -0.13 -7.23 -13.24
N TRP A 111 0.84 -6.66 -13.93
CA TRP A 111 0.82 -5.28 -14.39
C TRP A 111 0.23 -5.15 -15.79
N SER A 112 -0.54 -4.10 -16.00
CA SER A 112 -1.04 -3.66 -17.29
C SER A 112 -0.94 -2.14 -17.42
N VAL A 113 -0.97 -1.62 -18.63
CA VAL A 113 -1.06 -0.16 -18.84
C VAL A 113 -2.35 0.37 -18.21
N GLY A 114 -2.25 1.48 -17.50
CA GLY A 114 -3.34 2.08 -16.75
C GLY A 114 -3.24 1.84 -15.25
N THR A 115 -4.36 1.94 -14.55
CA THR A 115 -4.44 1.77 -13.11
C THR A 115 -4.47 0.29 -12.73
N ASN A 116 -3.55 -0.11 -11.87
CA ASN A 116 -3.45 -1.46 -11.32
C ASN A 116 -3.75 -1.38 -9.82
N THR A 117 -4.80 -2.05 -9.38
CA THR A 117 -5.24 -2.05 -7.97
C THR A 117 -4.95 -3.40 -7.33
N PHE A 118 -4.36 -3.35 -6.15
CA PHE A 118 -4.04 -4.50 -5.32
C PHE A 118 -4.87 -4.42 -4.05
N GLU A 119 -5.82 -5.34 -3.90
CA GLU A 119 -6.59 -5.51 -2.69
C GLU A 119 -5.69 -6.12 -1.61
N LEU A 120 -5.62 -5.47 -0.45
CA LEU A 120 -4.75 -5.91 0.63
C LEU A 120 -5.33 -7.16 1.30
N THR A 121 -4.51 -8.19 1.42
CA THR A 121 -4.88 -9.42 2.17
C THR A 121 -4.97 -9.15 3.67
N THR A 122 -4.18 -8.19 4.16
CA THR A 122 -4.23 -7.69 5.53
C THR A 122 -4.44 -6.17 5.46
N PRO A 123 -5.63 -5.65 5.76
CA PRO A 123 -5.85 -4.20 5.81
C PRO A 123 -4.94 -3.52 6.83
N PHE A 124 -4.44 -2.33 6.49
CA PHE A 124 -3.53 -1.56 7.34
C PHE A 124 -4.26 -0.41 8.01
N THR A 125 -4.21 -0.35 9.34
CA THR A 125 -4.75 0.79 10.09
C THR A 125 -3.70 1.90 10.14
N TYR A 126 -3.92 2.95 9.33
CA TYR A 126 -3.10 4.14 9.37
C TYR A 126 -3.66 5.11 10.40
N THR A 127 -2.87 5.46 11.41
CA THR A 127 -3.30 6.31 12.53
C THR A 127 -3.11 7.80 12.24
N GLY A 128 -2.22 8.14 11.31
CA GLY A 128 -1.84 9.52 11.01
C GLY A 128 -0.85 10.11 12.00
N ALA A 129 -0.29 9.30 12.91
CA ALA A 129 0.71 9.76 13.87
C ALA A 129 2.07 10.03 13.22
N GLY A 130 2.36 9.37 12.11
CA GLY A 130 3.61 9.49 11.36
C GLY A 130 3.39 9.46 9.85
N ASN A 131 4.46 9.52 9.10
CA ASN A 131 4.45 9.31 7.66
C ASN A 131 4.24 7.83 7.34
N LEU A 132 3.58 7.53 6.22
CA LEU A 132 3.37 6.16 5.79
C LEU A 132 4.56 5.72 4.92
N LEU A 133 5.25 4.69 5.35
CA LEU A 133 6.28 4.01 4.57
C LEU A 133 5.66 2.77 3.93
N ILE A 134 5.81 2.67 2.61
CA ILE A 134 5.41 1.51 1.83
C ILE A 134 6.67 0.89 1.23
N ALA A 135 6.93 -0.36 1.57
CA ALA A 135 8.03 -1.14 1.03
C ALA A 135 7.48 -2.23 0.10
N VAL A 136 8.08 -2.37 -1.07
CA VAL A 136 7.69 -3.39 -2.05
C VAL A 136 8.89 -4.25 -2.39
N ILE A 137 8.70 -5.56 -2.28
CA ILE A 137 9.68 -6.56 -2.64
C ILE A 137 9.15 -7.36 -3.83
N ARG A 138 9.97 -7.51 -4.86
CA ARG A 138 9.73 -8.43 -5.96
C ARG A 138 10.54 -9.71 -5.73
N ASP A 139 9.88 -10.84 -5.97
CA ASP A 139 10.44 -12.20 -6.01
C ASP A 139 11.40 -12.63 -4.89
N GLY A 140 10.82 -13.23 -3.85
CA GLY A 140 11.48 -14.27 -3.08
C GLY A 140 12.18 -13.88 -1.79
N ASN A 141 12.42 -12.61 -1.47
CA ASN A 141 13.02 -12.24 -0.20
C ASN A 141 11.99 -11.58 0.73
N ASP A 142 12.09 -11.86 2.02
CA ASP A 142 11.37 -11.14 3.06
C ASP A 142 12.19 -9.95 3.56
N LEU A 143 11.54 -8.90 4.11
CA LEU A 143 12.23 -7.77 4.74
C LEU A 143 13.21 -8.21 5.83
N VAL A 144 12.89 -9.28 6.53
CA VAL A 144 13.76 -9.87 7.56
C VAL A 144 15.05 -10.42 6.94
N THR A 145 14.96 -11.03 5.76
CA THR A 145 16.12 -11.54 5.03
C THR A 145 17.00 -10.41 4.49
N LEU A 146 16.41 -9.26 4.17
CA LEU A 146 17.16 -8.09 3.70
C LEU A 146 17.99 -7.45 4.81
N LYS A 147 17.54 -7.55 6.07
CA LYS A 147 18.27 -7.03 7.23
C LYS A 147 19.64 -7.72 7.43
N ASP A 148 19.75 -8.99 7.06
CA ASP A 148 20.96 -9.80 7.26
C ASP A 148 21.90 -9.77 6.05
N LYS A 149 21.49 -9.13 4.94
CA LYS A 149 22.35 -8.89 3.80
C LYS A 149 23.02 -7.53 3.96
N GLU A 150 24.32 -7.51 4.31
CA GLU A 150 25.14 -6.34 4.06
C GLU A 150 25.10 -6.06 2.56
N TYR A 151 24.52 -4.92 2.18
CA TYR A 151 24.58 -4.46 0.81
C TYR A 151 26.04 -4.07 0.51
N GLU A 152 26.76 -4.96 -0.13
CA GLU A 152 28.00 -4.61 -0.81
C GLU A 152 27.66 -3.63 -1.92
N HIS A 153 28.20 -2.44 -1.83
CA HIS A 153 28.07 -1.36 -2.79
C HIS A 153 28.87 -1.62 -4.07
#